data_8f603fc94465926a1979b74424e7e935
#
_entry.id   8f603fc94465926a1979b74424e7e935
#
_cell.length_a   1.000
_cell.length_b   1.000
_cell.length_c   1.000
_cell.angle_alpha   90.00
_cell.angle_beta   90.00
_cell.angle_gamma   90.00
#
_symmetry.space_group_name_H-M   'P 1'
#
loop_
_entity.id
_entity.type
_entity.pdbx_description
1 polymer ?
#
loop_
_entity_poly.entity_id
_entity_poly.type
_entity_poly.pdbx_seq_one_letter_code
_entity_poly.pdbx_strand_id
1 'polypeptide(L)'
;DGYYNIISRCNYLNLDISCGSSSNGANIQMYEDNGTKAQKFKFIKAEKNKSTNIIEDGIYAIGTKLNEDKVLQIENNGISNNEMAKFGRKPNTLNKSQMFEIKYLSNGYYEIKQYKSQRVLEVNDGKHFNGTSIVQNSENSESTIQQWIIKDAGEGYFYIIARCNGLFIDIPAGNVEDNPIGQMYEGNETDAQKFSFTRIEELKTDKIEDGTYYIASALEENKVVSISDGEYNDFANTYVWENEKKEYQKFDIEYNKDVDSYIITAVHSNKSLDVSYGGQDNCSNVAQYQTHKGETEQWVLKEVEEGYYNIISRSNYLNLDIEYGGANDGANIQMYEDNGTK
;
A
#
# COMPACT_ATOMS: atom_id res chain seq x y z
N ASP A 1 1.50 -52.45 6.45
CA ASP A 1 2.53 -51.56 5.89
C ASP A 1 2.02 -50.18 5.45
N GLY A 2 0.78 -49.78 5.85
CA GLY A 2 0.22 -48.44 5.64
C GLY A 2 -0.27 -48.15 4.20
N TYR A 3 -0.46 -49.17 3.40
CA TYR A 3 -1.08 -49.05 2.09
C TYR A 3 -2.52 -49.57 2.09
N TYR A 4 -3.36 -48.95 1.31
CA TYR A 4 -4.80 -49.23 1.22
C TYR A 4 -5.24 -49.39 -0.22
N ASN A 5 -6.18 -50.30 -0.47
CA ASN A 5 -6.98 -50.28 -1.67
C ASN A 5 -8.15 -49.32 -1.50
N ILE A 6 -8.41 -48.48 -2.48
CA ILE A 6 -9.54 -47.55 -2.50
C ILE A 6 -10.61 -48.15 -3.41
N ILE A 7 -11.73 -48.60 -2.83
CA ILE A 7 -12.80 -49.32 -3.54
C ILE A 7 -14.02 -48.41 -3.67
N SER A 8 -14.55 -48.27 -4.86
CA SER A 8 -15.77 -47.52 -5.12
C SER A 8 -17.00 -48.33 -4.61
N ARG A 9 -17.85 -47.68 -3.82
CA ARG A 9 -19.13 -48.31 -3.37
C ARG A 9 -20.16 -48.47 -4.51
N CYS A 10 -19.98 -47.75 -5.60
CA CYS A 10 -20.88 -47.76 -6.74
C CYS A 10 -20.76 -49.06 -7.58
N ASN A 11 -19.53 -49.52 -7.81
CA ASN A 11 -19.24 -50.61 -8.72
C ASN A 11 -18.26 -51.66 -8.17
N TYR A 12 -17.81 -51.48 -6.91
CA TYR A 12 -16.87 -52.36 -6.22
C TYR A 12 -15.52 -52.55 -6.92
N LEU A 13 -15.17 -51.64 -7.88
CA LEU A 13 -13.87 -51.62 -8.51
C LEU A 13 -12.86 -50.82 -7.67
N ASN A 14 -11.57 -51.17 -7.82
CA ASN A 14 -10.46 -50.50 -7.19
C ASN A 14 -10.01 -49.26 -7.98
N LEU A 15 -9.58 -48.23 -7.29
CA LEU A 15 -8.80 -47.13 -7.87
C LEU A 15 -7.47 -47.75 -8.37
N ASP A 16 -7.10 -47.49 -9.60
CA ASP A 16 -5.95 -48.15 -10.28
C ASP A 16 -5.20 -47.10 -11.11
N ILE A 17 -3.87 -47.17 -11.07
CA ILE A 17 -3.01 -46.36 -11.95
C ILE A 17 -2.88 -47.13 -13.27
N SER A 18 -3.40 -46.56 -14.34
CA SER A 18 -3.45 -47.18 -15.66
C SER A 18 -2.08 -47.72 -16.07
N CYS A 19 -2.05 -49.01 -16.46
CA CYS A 19 -0.85 -49.76 -16.85
C CYS A 19 0.26 -49.77 -15.77
N GLY A 20 -0.03 -49.45 -14.52
CA GLY A 20 0.96 -49.36 -13.44
C GLY A 20 2.04 -48.31 -13.68
N SER A 21 1.72 -47.26 -14.45
CA SER A 21 2.67 -46.21 -14.82
C SER A 21 3.07 -45.35 -13.60
N SER A 22 4.37 -45.08 -13.48
CA SER A 22 4.91 -44.14 -12.48
C SER A 22 5.19 -42.75 -13.08
N SER A 23 4.81 -42.49 -14.32
CA SER A 23 5.03 -41.20 -14.98
C SER A 23 4.08 -40.13 -14.48
N ASN A 24 4.56 -38.88 -14.46
CA ASN A 24 3.70 -37.72 -14.16
C ASN A 24 2.58 -37.65 -15.22
N GLY A 25 1.33 -37.43 -14.76
CA GLY A 25 0.15 -37.40 -15.63
C GLY A 25 -0.41 -38.76 -15.98
N ALA A 26 0.07 -39.87 -15.38
CA ALA A 26 -0.54 -41.19 -15.54
C ALA A 26 -2.02 -41.14 -15.15
N ASN A 27 -2.86 -41.74 -15.99
CA ASN A 27 -4.30 -41.78 -15.75
C ASN A 27 -4.65 -42.66 -14.55
N ILE A 28 -5.63 -42.22 -13.77
CA ILE A 28 -6.23 -43.01 -12.70
C ILE A 28 -7.60 -43.52 -13.19
N GLN A 29 -7.84 -44.79 -13.06
CA GLN A 29 -9.03 -45.47 -13.55
C GLN A 29 -9.67 -46.35 -12.47
N MET A 30 -10.85 -46.87 -12.75
CA MET A 30 -11.49 -47.91 -11.94
C MET A 30 -11.21 -49.27 -12.62
N TYR A 31 -10.70 -50.23 -11.87
CA TYR A 31 -10.32 -51.54 -12.40
C TYR A 31 -10.62 -52.66 -11.40
N GLU A 32 -10.77 -53.89 -11.91
CA GLU A 32 -10.94 -55.08 -11.07
C GLU A 32 -9.73 -55.27 -10.14
N ASP A 33 -9.96 -55.90 -8.99
CA ASP A 33 -8.85 -56.24 -8.09
C ASP A 33 -7.85 -57.16 -8.76
N ASN A 34 -6.66 -56.68 -8.96
CA ASN A 34 -5.57 -57.43 -9.59
C ASN A 34 -4.35 -57.63 -8.69
N GLY A 35 -4.46 -57.21 -7.42
CA GLY A 35 -3.43 -57.37 -6.39
C GLY A 35 -2.12 -56.57 -6.62
N THR A 36 -2.04 -55.76 -7.67
CA THR A 36 -0.83 -55.04 -8.07
C THR A 36 -0.57 -53.83 -7.19
N LYS A 37 0.67 -53.30 -7.29
CA LYS A 37 1.02 -52.03 -6.62
C LYS A 37 0.28 -50.84 -7.21
N ALA A 38 -0.22 -50.90 -8.43
CA ALA A 38 -1.01 -49.86 -9.08
C ALA A 38 -2.31 -49.54 -8.35
N GLN A 39 -2.78 -50.47 -7.49
CA GLN A 39 -3.99 -50.30 -6.67
C GLN A 39 -3.72 -50.03 -5.20
N LYS A 40 -2.46 -49.81 -4.82
CA LYS A 40 -2.05 -49.59 -3.42
C LYS A 40 -1.68 -48.14 -3.18
N PHE A 41 -2.47 -47.48 -2.37
CA PHE A 41 -2.31 -46.06 -2.05
C PHE A 41 -1.97 -45.90 -0.57
N LYS A 42 -1.08 -44.94 -0.26
CA LYS A 42 -0.74 -44.49 1.09
C LYS A 42 -1.30 -43.12 1.32
N PHE A 43 -2.04 -42.96 2.41
CA PHE A 43 -2.48 -41.64 2.85
C PHE A 43 -1.34 -40.96 3.63
N ILE A 44 -0.79 -39.90 3.08
CA ILE A 44 0.18 -39.03 3.75
C ILE A 44 -0.58 -37.83 4.24
N LYS A 45 -0.57 -37.60 5.56
CA LYS A 45 -1.23 -36.42 6.12
C LYS A 45 -0.50 -35.18 5.61
N ALA A 46 -1.20 -34.39 4.82
CA ALA A 46 -0.73 -33.06 4.46
C ALA A 46 -1.00 -32.12 5.62
N GLU A 47 0.03 -31.43 6.09
CA GLU A 47 -0.18 -30.32 6.99
C GLU A 47 -0.89 -29.22 6.20
N LYS A 48 -1.94 -28.65 6.78
CA LYS A 48 -2.50 -27.42 6.23
C LYS A 48 -1.44 -26.33 6.43
N ASN A 49 -0.88 -25.85 5.33
CA ASN A 49 -0.05 -24.67 5.38
C ASN A 49 -0.94 -23.53 5.90
N LYS A 50 -0.72 -23.15 7.14
CA LYS A 50 -1.29 -21.97 7.78
C LYS A 50 -0.15 -21.05 8.11
N SER A 51 -0.38 -19.76 7.98
CA SER A 51 0.52 -18.77 8.54
C SER A 51 0.49 -18.87 10.07
N THR A 52 1.63 -18.69 10.70
CA THR A 52 1.67 -18.28 12.10
C THR A 52 1.57 -16.77 12.15
N ASN A 53 0.97 -16.19 13.20
CA ASN A 53 0.90 -14.73 13.35
C ASN A 53 2.30 -14.17 13.65
N ILE A 54 3.10 -13.95 12.60
CA ILE A 54 4.48 -13.44 12.66
C ILE A 54 4.62 -11.99 12.25
N ILE A 55 3.62 -11.44 11.55
CA ILE A 55 3.47 -10.01 11.26
C ILE A 55 2.23 -9.53 12.00
N GLU A 56 2.38 -8.58 12.90
CA GLU A 56 1.28 -7.96 13.63
C GLU A 56 0.35 -7.19 12.69
N ASP A 57 -0.92 -7.08 13.06
CA ASP A 57 -1.87 -6.24 12.34
C ASP A 57 -1.37 -4.79 12.31
N GLY A 58 -1.48 -4.13 11.17
CA GLY A 58 -1.02 -2.74 10.99
C GLY A 58 -0.85 -2.33 9.55
N ILE A 59 -0.34 -1.12 9.35
CA ILE A 59 -0.04 -0.55 8.03
C ILE A 59 1.45 -0.74 7.76
N TYR A 60 1.78 -1.21 6.55
CA TYR A 60 3.14 -1.52 6.16
C TYR A 60 3.48 -1.08 4.74
N ALA A 61 4.75 -0.75 4.52
CA ALA A 61 5.37 -0.82 3.21
C ALA A 61 5.96 -2.22 3.02
N ILE A 62 5.76 -2.80 1.85
CA ILE A 62 6.29 -4.13 1.50
C ILE A 62 7.46 -3.93 0.55
N GLY A 63 8.68 -4.04 1.07
CA GLY A 63 9.93 -3.92 0.32
C GLY A 63 10.37 -5.23 -0.30
N THR A 64 11.35 -5.20 -1.20
CA THR A 64 11.97 -6.40 -1.77
C THR A 64 13.45 -6.50 -1.40
N LYS A 65 13.94 -7.73 -1.20
CA LYS A 65 15.36 -7.98 -0.93
C LYS A 65 16.26 -7.68 -2.12
N LEU A 66 15.72 -7.63 -3.34
CA LEU A 66 16.52 -7.33 -4.54
C LEU A 66 17.02 -5.88 -4.57
N ASN A 67 16.26 -4.94 -4.00
CA ASN A 67 16.64 -3.52 -3.93
C ASN A 67 15.80 -2.82 -2.86
N GLU A 68 16.45 -2.27 -1.83
CA GLU A 68 15.80 -1.61 -0.69
C GLU A 68 15.05 -0.33 -1.07
N ASP A 69 15.37 0.25 -2.23
CA ASP A 69 14.69 1.44 -2.79
C ASP A 69 13.44 1.07 -3.61
N LYS A 70 12.99 -0.18 -3.53
CA LYS A 70 11.79 -0.65 -4.23
C LYS A 70 10.76 -1.23 -3.27
N VAL A 71 9.51 -0.80 -3.45
CA VAL A 71 8.36 -1.24 -2.65
C VAL A 71 7.20 -1.64 -3.54
N LEU A 72 6.35 -2.51 -3.02
CA LEU A 72 5.08 -2.86 -3.64
C LEU A 72 4.16 -1.63 -3.70
N GLN A 73 3.51 -1.43 -4.82
CA GLN A 73 2.53 -0.37 -5.03
C GLN A 73 1.45 -0.79 -6.02
N ILE A 74 0.33 -0.10 -6.04
CA ILE A 74 -0.68 -0.27 -7.10
C ILE A 74 -0.31 0.64 -8.28
N GLU A 75 -0.40 0.08 -9.47
CA GLU A 75 -0.11 0.79 -10.71
C GLU A 75 -0.93 2.08 -10.85
N ASN A 76 -0.28 3.17 -11.29
CA ASN A 76 -0.87 4.49 -11.53
C ASN A 76 -1.61 5.08 -10.32
N ASN A 77 -1.25 4.69 -9.08
CA ASN A 77 -1.96 5.09 -7.86
C ASN A 77 -3.47 4.79 -7.92
N GLY A 78 -3.85 3.79 -8.68
CA GLY A 78 -5.23 3.47 -9.01
C GLY A 78 -6.05 2.98 -7.83
N ILE A 79 -7.38 3.09 -7.97
CA ILE A 79 -8.35 2.70 -6.94
C ILE A 79 -9.42 1.74 -7.45
N SER A 80 -9.27 1.24 -8.68
CA SER A 80 -10.26 0.36 -9.32
C SER A 80 -9.94 -1.11 -9.11
N ASN A 81 -10.91 -1.97 -9.41
CA ASN A 81 -10.69 -3.41 -9.47
C ASN A 81 -9.78 -3.77 -10.66
N ASN A 82 -9.05 -4.88 -10.52
CA ASN A 82 -8.12 -5.45 -11.51
C ASN A 82 -6.88 -4.57 -11.84
N GLU A 83 -6.59 -3.57 -11.03
CA GLU A 83 -5.33 -2.84 -11.17
C GLU A 83 -4.17 -3.66 -10.61
N MET A 84 -3.06 -3.63 -11.32
CA MET A 84 -1.91 -4.50 -11.04
C MET A 84 -1.07 -4.01 -9.89
N ALA A 85 -0.58 -4.95 -9.09
CA ALA A 85 0.45 -4.69 -8.10
C ALA A 85 1.83 -4.78 -8.76
N LYS A 86 2.67 -3.75 -8.57
CA LYS A 86 4.03 -3.67 -9.12
C LYS A 86 5.04 -3.20 -8.08
N PHE A 87 6.31 -3.37 -8.36
CA PHE A 87 7.38 -2.86 -7.52
C PHE A 87 7.91 -1.55 -8.11
N GLY A 88 7.78 -0.46 -7.37
CA GLY A 88 8.19 0.87 -7.79
C GLY A 88 9.20 1.50 -6.85
N ARG A 89 9.70 2.70 -7.19
CA ARG A 89 10.62 3.46 -6.34
C ARG A 89 9.98 3.71 -4.97
N LYS A 90 10.76 3.50 -3.91
CA LYS A 90 10.45 3.95 -2.56
C LYS A 90 10.86 5.41 -2.43
N PRO A 91 9.94 6.37 -2.33
CA PRO A 91 10.25 7.76 -2.03
C PRO A 91 10.62 7.93 -0.55
N ASN A 92 11.17 9.10 -0.17
CA ASN A 92 11.42 9.42 1.23
C ASN A 92 10.13 9.41 2.06
N THR A 93 9.04 9.93 1.48
CA THR A 93 7.70 9.83 2.04
C THR A 93 6.84 8.92 1.17
N LEU A 94 6.39 7.79 1.73
CA LEU A 94 5.54 6.84 1.02
C LEU A 94 4.17 7.45 0.72
N ASN A 95 3.72 7.32 -0.52
CA ASN A 95 2.35 7.66 -0.85
C ASN A 95 1.39 6.52 -0.48
N LYS A 96 0.09 6.83 -0.37
CA LYS A 96 -0.92 5.85 0.08
C LYS A 96 -1.03 4.61 -0.81
N SER A 97 -0.60 4.66 -2.09
CA SER A 97 -0.61 3.48 -2.98
C SER A 97 0.48 2.46 -2.65
N GLN A 98 1.44 2.85 -1.83
CA GLN A 98 2.56 2.03 -1.35
C GLN A 98 2.36 1.50 0.07
N MET A 99 1.21 1.79 0.67
CA MET A 99 0.85 1.39 2.01
C MET A 99 -0.18 0.27 1.95
N PHE A 100 0.04 -0.78 2.76
CA PHE A 100 -0.84 -1.93 2.82
C PHE A 100 -1.20 -2.24 4.27
N GLU A 101 -2.48 -2.37 4.54
CA GLU A 101 -2.96 -2.90 5.81
C GLU A 101 -2.81 -4.42 5.79
N ILE A 102 -2.07 -4.95 6.74
CA ILE A 102 -1.86 -6.37 6.93
C ILE A 102 -2.71 -6.81 8.11
N LYS A 103 -3.55 -7.82 7.90
CA LYS A 103 -4.45 -8.34 8.92
C LYS A 103 -4.37 -9.86 9.01
N TYR A 104 -4.15 -10.37 10.22
CA TYR A 104 -4.19 -11.80 10.49
C TYR A 104 -5.63 -12.26 10.74
N LEU A 105 -6.13 -13.17 9.92
CA LEU A 105 -7.50 -13.65 9.97
C LEU A 105 -7.65 -14.82 10.95
N SER A 106 -8.83 -14.98 11.54
CA SER A 106 -9.15 -16.06 12.47
C SER A 106 -8.97 -17.48 11.89
N ASN A 107 -8.97 -17.61 10.56
CA ASN A 107 -8.74 -18.87 9.85
C ASN A 107 -7.26 -19.25 9.68
N GLY A 108 -6.32 -18.39 10.14
CA GLY A 108 -4.89 -18.62 10.10
C GLY A 108 -4.20 -18.20 8.80
N TYR A 109 -4.78 -17.25 8.08
CA TYR A 109 -4.21 -16.62 6.88
C TYR A 109 -4.15 -15.11 7.07
N TYR A 110 -3.45 -14.42 6.18
CA TYR A 110 -3.42 -12.97 6.13
C TYR A 110 -4.31 -12.44 5.01
N GLU A 111 -4.87 -11.28 5.24
CA GLU A 111 -5.39 -10.37 4.23
C GLU A 111 -4.37 -9.24 4.04
N ILE A 112 -4.16 -8.83 2.80
CA ILE A 112 -3.31 -7.70 2.43
C ILE A 112 -4.19 -6.71 1.69
N LYS A 113 -4.53 -5.61 2.35
CA LYS A 113 -5.44 -4.58 1.83
C LYS A 113 -4.68 -3.32 1.46
N GLN A 114 -4.88 -2.82 0.27
CA GLN A 114 -4.27 -1.58 -0.16
C GLN A 114 -4.92 -0.39 0.57
N TYR A 115 -4.11 0.44 1.19
CA TYR A 115 -4.56 1.47 2.14
C TYR A 115 -5.44 2.56 1.52
N LYS A 116 -5.10 3.04 0.30
CA LYS A 116 -5.85 4.09 -0.40
C LYS A 116 -7.17 3.58 -0.98
N SER A 117 -7.12 2.48 -1.71
CA SER A 117 -8.27 1.95 -2.44
C SER A 117 -9.22 1.14 -1.57
N GLN A 118 -8.76 0.69 -0.40
CA GLN A 118 -9.46 -0.25 0.49
C GLN A 118 -9.80 -1.59 -0.22
N ARG A 119 -9.04 -1.93 -1.28
CA ARG A 119 -9.14 -3.21 -1.98
C ARG A 119 -8.08 -4.18 -1.52
N VAL A 120 -8.38 -5.46 -1.62
CA VAL A 120 -7.46 -6.52 -1.21
C VAL A 120 -6.63 -7.03 -2.38
N LEU A 121 -5.39 -7.42 -2.11
CA LEU A 121 -4.56 -8.10 -3.09
C LEU A 121 -5.09 -9.51 -3.35
N GLU A 122 -5.14 -9.90 -4.62
CA GLU A 122 -5.55 -11.23 -5.02
C GLU A 122 -4.74 -11.78 -6.20
N VAL A 123 -4.75 -13.10 -6.31
CA VAL A 123 -4.26 -13.80 -7.48
C VAL A 123 -5.23 -13.58 -8.62
N ASN A 124 -4.80 -12.96 -9.72
CA ASN A 124 -5.65 -12.60 -10.85
C ASN A 124 -6.43 -13.82 -11.38
N ASP A 125 -7.78 -13.72 -11.32
CA ASP A 125 -8.72 -14.80 -11.70
C ASP A 125 -8.48 -16.14 -10.95
N GLY A 126 -7.72 -16.15 -9.86
CA GLY A 126 -7.39 -17.38 -9.13
C GLY A 126 -6.57 -18.39 -9.91
N LYS A 127 -5.83 -17.97 -10.93
CA LYS A 127 -5.04 -18.86 -11.79
C LYS A 127 -3.94 -19.61 -11.03
N HIS A 128 -3.60 -20.80 -11.50
CA HIS A 128 -2.70 -21.75 -10.82
C HIS A 128 -1.37 -21.99 -11.57
N PHE A 129 -0.88 -21.03 -12.33
CA PHE A 129 0.36 -21.18 -13.10
C PHE A 129 1.32 -20.01 -12.90
N ASN A 130 2.60 -20.28 -13.13
CA ASN A 130 3.66 -19.29 -13.06
C ASN A 130 3.40 -18.13 -14.03
N GLY A 131 3.73 -16.90 -13.61
CA GLY A 131 3.50 -15.69 -14.40
C GLY A 131 2.12 -15.08 -14.22
N THR A 132 1.25 -15.65 -13.36
CA THR A 132 -0.04 -15.02 -13.03
C THR A 132 0.21 -13.71 -12.27
N SER A 133 -0.36 -12.61 -12.75
CA SER A 133 -0.25 -11.30 -12.09
C SER A 133 -0.99 -11.25 -10.75
N ILE A 134 -0.58 -10.31 -9.91
CA ILE A 134 -1.27 -9.94 -8.68
C ILE A 134 -2.03 -8.65 -8.95
N VAL A 135 -3.28 -8.59 -8.54
CA VAL A 135 -4.16 -7.44 -8.72
C VAL A 135 -4.81 -7.03 -7.41
N GLN A 136 -5.41 -5.86 -7.37
CA GLN A 136 -6.32 -5.47 -6.27
C GLN A 136 -7.77 -5.64 -6.70
N ASN A 137 -8.62 -6.10 -5.78
CA ASN A 137 -10.06 -6.25 -6.03
C ASN A 137 -10.89 -5.98 -4.78
N SER A 138 -12.19 -5.83 -4.97
CA SER A 138 -13.14 -5.71 -3.86
C SER A 138 -13.02 -6.91 -2.93
N GLU A 139 -13.06 -6.66 -1.62
CA GLU A 139 -12.95 -7.70 -0.59
C GLU A 139 -14.07 -8.74 -0.73
N ASN A 140 -13.68 -10.01 -0.64
CA ASN A 140 -14.56 -11.15 -0.46
C ASN A 140 -13.93 -12.09 0.58
N SER A 141 -14.38 -12.00 1.81
CA SER A 141 -13.83 -12.74 2.96
C SER A 141 -13.85 -14.26 2.81
N GLU A 142 -14.73 -14.81 1.97
CA GLU A 142 -14.82 -16.23 1.69
C GLU A 142 -13.83 -16.69 0.61
N SER A 143 -13.23 -15.77 -0.11
CA SER A 143 -12.38 -16.07 -1.25
C SER A 143 -10.97 -16.49 -0.82
N THR A 144 -10.53 -17.66 -1.28
CA THR A 144 -9.16 -18.15 -1.03
C THR A 144 -8.09 -17.47 -1.88
N ILE A 145 -8.49 -16.80 -2.98
CA ILE A 145 -7.56 -16.11 -3.87
C ILE A 145 -7.06 -14.78 -3.29
N GLN A 146 -7.73 -14.27 -2.24
CA GLN A 146 -7.42 -13.04 -1.50
C GLN A 146 -6.72 -13.31 -0.16
N GLN A 147 -6.35 -14.57 0.10
CA GLN A 147 -5.76 -14.97 1.37
C GLN A 147 -4.34 -15.48 1.19
N TRP A 148 -3.48 -15.05 2.12
CA TRP A 148 -2.05 -15.21 2.01
C TRP A 148 -1.45 -15.92 3.22
N ILE A 149 -0.38 -16.66 3.00
CA ILE A 149 0.50 -17.19 4.02
C ILE A 149 1.75 -16.30 4.03
N ILE A 150 2.12 -15.78 5.18
CA ILE A 150 3.40 -15.10 5.37
C ILE A 150 4.29 -16.07 6.15
N LYS A 151 5.47 -16.38 5.60
CA LYS A 151 6.42 -17.34 6.16
C LYS A 151 7.80 -16.70 6.26
N ASP A 152 8.47 -16.90 7.40
CA ASP A 152 9.83 -16.43 7.59
C ASP A 152 10.79 -16.99 6.52
N ALA A 153 11.57 -16.11 5.91
CA ALA A 153 12.61 -16.43 4.92
C ALA A 153 14.02 -16.15 5.47
N GLY A 154 14.13 -15.80 6.76
CA GLY A 154 15.38 -15.44 7.43
C GLY A 154 15.81 -14.00 7.18
N GLU A 155 16.72 -13.50 7.99
CA GLU A 155 17.33 -12.15 7.87
C GLU A 155 16.31 -10.99 7.87
N GLY A 156 15.13 -11.17 8.49
CA GLY A 156 14.06 -10.16 8.50
C GLY A 156 13.23 -10.10 7.22
N TYR A 157 13.39 -11.06 6.33
CA TYR A 157 12.59 -11.21 5.12
C TYR A 157 11.55 -12.32 5.26
N PHE A 158 10.53 -12.25 4.40
CA PHE A 158 9.40 -13.15 4.41
C PHE A 158 9.01 -13.58 3.00
N TYR A 159 8.50 -14.80 2.87
CA TYR A 159 7.77 -15.25 1.69
C TYR A 159 6.30 -14.91 1.85
N ILE A 160 5.65 -14.48 0.77
CA ILE A 160 4.21 -14.26 0.69
C ILE A 160 3.65 -15.29 -0.30
N ILE A 161 2.82 -16.21 0.20
CA ILE A 161 2.36 -17.38 -0.54
C ILE A 161 0.84 -17.34 -0.64
N ALA A 162 0.30 -17.50 -1.84
CA ALA A 162 -1.15 -17.52 -2.03
C ALA A 162 -1.79 -18.79 -1.49
N ARG A 163 -2.89 -18.64 -0.74
CA ARG A 163 -3.65 -19.80 -0.20
C ARG A 163 -4.24 -20.67 -1.29
N CYS A 164 -4.72 -20.10 -2.39
CA CYS A 164 -5.48 -20.79 -3.43
C CYS A 164 -4.63 -21.78 -4.24
N ASN A 165 -3.35 -21.48 -4.46
CA ASN A 165 -2.50 -22.26 -5.38
C ASN A 165 -1.14 -22.64 -4.80
N GLY A 166 -0.74 -22.09 -3.64
CA GLY A 166 0.57 -22.36 -3.02
C GLY A 166 1.76 -21.71 -3.72
N LEU A 167 1.52 -20.85 -4.71
CA LEU A 167 2.56 -20.11 -5.39
C LEU A 167 2.99 -18.90 -4.55
N PHE A 168 4.22 -18.47 -4.77
CA PHE A 168 4.86 -17.35 -4.07
C PHE A 168 4.68 -16.07 -4.86
N ILE A 169 4.56 -14.93 -4.19
CA ILE A 169 4.78 -13.63 -4.83
C ILE A 169 6.24 -13.59 -5.28
N ASP A 170 6.47 -13.15 -6.51
CA ASP A 170 7.76 -13.18 -7.17
C ASP A 170 7.95 -11.97 -8.08
N ILE A 171 9.19 -11.50 -8.18
CA ILE A 171 9.57 -10.45 -9.11
C ILE A 171 10.15 -11.11 -10.37
N PRO A 172 9.52 -10.91 -11.55
CA PRO A 172 9.90 -11.56 -12.79
C PRO A 172 11.40 -11.45 -13.08
N ALA A 173 12.05 -12.58 -13.32
CA ALA A 173 13.49 -12.68 -13.61
C ALA A 173 14.41 -12.01 -12.57
N GLY A 174 13.91 -11.64 -11.38
CA GLY A 174 14.67 -10.90 -10.37
C GLY A 174 15.07 -9.49 -10.83
N ASN A 175 14.40 -8.91 -11.80
CA ASN A 175 14.67 -7.57 -12.31
C ASN A 175 13.67 -6.55 -11.76
N VAL A 176 14.17 -5.56 -11.00
CA VAL A 176 13.36 -4.50 -10.38
C VAL A 176 13.48 -3.14 -11.09
N GLU A 177 14.29 -3.01 -12.11
CA GLU A 177 14.64 -1.71 -12.71
C GLU A 177 13.44 -1.06 -13.43
N ASP A 178 12.65 -1.84 -14.15
CA ASP A 178 11.53 -1.34 -14.96
C ASP A 178 10.19 -1.32 -14.22
N ASN A 179 10.21 -1.25 -12.89
CA ASN A 179 9.03 -1.30 -12.03
C ASN A 179 8.10 -2.48 -12.39
N PRO A 180 8.59 -3.73 -12.27
CA PRO A 180 7.91 -4.91 -12.77
C PRO A 180 6.59 -5.16 -12.03
N ILE A 181 5.64 -5.74 -12.76
CA ILE A 181 4.41 -6.28 -12.16
C ILE A 181 4.78 -7.53 -11.36
N GLY A 182 4.30 -7.59 -10.11
CA GLY A 182 4.44 -8.78 -9.28
C GLY A 182 3.69 -9.96 -9.89
N GLN A 183 4.30 -11.14 -9.83
CA GLN A 183 3.72 -12.37 -10.35
C GLN A 183 3.62 -13.45 -9.28
N MET A 184 2.81 -14.46 -9.56
CA MET A 184 2.82 -15.72 -8.84
C MET A 184 3.80 -16.68 -9.49
N TYR A 185 4.65 -17.33 -8.71
CA TYR A 185 5.65 -18.28 -9.21
C TYR A 185 5.87 -19.42 -8.20
N GLU A 186 6.29 -20.60 -8.69
CA GLU A 186 6.67 -21.69 -7.80
C GLU A 186 7.80 -21.27 -6.86
N GLY A 187 7.80 -21.81 -5.63
CA GLY A 187 8.82 -21.50 -4.63
C GLY A 187 10.20 -21.96 -5.08
N ASN A 188 11.14 -21.02 -5.21
CA ASN A 188 12.52 -21.26 -5.61
C ASN A 188 13.56 -20.68 -4.65
N GLU A 189 13.07 -20.04 -3.56
CA GLU A 189 13.85 -19.48 -2.46
C GLU A 189 14.86 -18.38 -2.86
N THR A 190 14.75 -17.84 -4.09
CA THR A 190 15.59 -16.73 -4.55
C THR A 190 15.20 -15.41 -3.86
N ASP A 191 16.06 -14.40 -3.96
CA ASP A 191 15.78 -13.09 -3.40
C ASP A 191 14.62 -12.36 -4.08
N ALA A 192 14.23 -12.80 -5.30
CA ALA A 192 13.04 -12.33 -6.01
C ALA A 192 11.71 -12.64 -5.28
N GLN A 193 11.73 -13.57 -4.33
CA GLN A 193 10.58 -14.00 -3.53
C GLN A 193 10.64 -13.56 -2.08
N LYS A 194 11.65 -12.77 -1.70
CA LYS A 194 11.87 -12.33 -0.33
C LYS A 194 11.48 -10.85 -0.15
N PHE A 195 10.58 -10.61 0.81
CA PHE A 195 9.99 -9.31 1.06
C PHE A 195 10.17 -8.88 2.51
N SER A 196 10.40 -7.58 2.73
CA SER A 196 10.42 -6.97 4.06
C SER A 196 9.09 -6.27 4.33
N PHE A 197 8.73 -6.17 5.61
CA PHE A 197 7.56 -5.42 6.09
C PHE A 197 8.06 -4.29 7.00
N THR A 198 8.03 -3.06 6.49
CA THR A 198 8.34 -1.87 7.28
C THR A 198 7.04 -1.28 7.80
N ARG A 199 6.82 -1.32 9.13
CA ARG A 199 5.63 -0.75 9.76
C ARG A 199 5.59 0.75 9.55
N ILE A 200 4.41 1.27 9.20
CA ILE A 200 4.16 2.69 9.03
C ILE A 200 3.39 3.16 10.26
N GLU A 201 3.94 4.14 10.96
CA GLU A 201 3.23 4.80 12.04
C GLU A 201 2.11 5.68 11.45
N GLU A 202 0.94 5.66 12.10
CA GLU A 202 -0.11 6.61 11.75
C GLU A 202 0.38 8.05 11.98
N LEU A 203 0.08 8.92 11.02
CA LEU A 203 0.32 10.34 11.20
C LEU A 203 -0.56 10.88 12.33
N LYS A 204 0.08 11.28 13.43
CA LYS A 204 -0.56 11.99 14.54
C LYS A 204 -0.13 13.44 14.50
N THR A 205 -1.07 14.36 14.70
CA THR A 205 -0.74 15.78 14.70
C THR A 205 -0.23 16.23 16.07
N ASP A 206 0.84 17.02 16.06
CA ASP A 206 1.24 17.78 17.24
C ASP A 206 0.27 18.96 17.43
N LYS A 207 0.01 19.36 18.67
CA LYS A 207 -1.06 20.30 18.99
C LYS A 207 -0.55 21.72 19.08
N ILE A 208 -1.22 22.61 18.36
CA ILE A 208 -1.17 24.05 18.56
C ILE A 208 -2.57 24.55 18.99
N GLU A 209 -2.65 25.72 19.58
CA GLU A 209 -3.95 26.32 19.90
C GLU A 209 -4.70 26.71 18.61
N ASP A 210 -6.02 26.55 18.62
CA ASP A 210 -6.86 27.06 17.55
C ASP A 210 -6.77 28.59 17.51
N GLY A 211 -6.70 29.17 16.31
CA GLY A 211 -6.58 30.61 16.19
C GLY A 211 -6.23 31.10 14.78
N THR A 212 -6.04 32.40 14.67
CA THR A 212 -5.64 33.08 13.44
C THR A 212 -4.13 33.29 13.42
N TYR A 213 -3.47 32.79 12.38
CA TYR A 213 -2.03 32.79 12.25
C TYR A 213 -1.54 33.38 10.92
N TYR A 214 -0.30 33.84 10.91
CA TYR A 214 0.54 33.93 9.73
C TYR A 214 1.39 32.65 9.70
N ILE A 215 1.38 31.93 8.60
CA ILE A 215 2.22 30.73 8.41
C ILE A 215 3.53 31.21 7.79
N ALA A 216 4.56 31.35 8.62
CA ALA A 216 5.87 31.87 8.19
C ALA A 216 6.79 30.74 7.73
N SER A 217 7.64 31.03 6.74
CA SER A 217 8.65 30.10 6.28
C SER A 217 9.86 30.06 7.21
N ALA A 218 10.40 28.87 7.47
CA ALA A 218 11.67 28.71 8.18
C ALA A 218 12.89 29.19 7.34
N LEU A 219 12.73 29.38 6.04
CA LEU A 219 13.76 29.96 5.18
C LEU A 219 13.97 31.44 5.47
N GLU A 220 12.88 32.16 5.70
CA GLU A 220 12.88 33.60 6.00
C GLU A 220 11.58 33.97 6.71
N GLU A 221 11.63 34.30 8.02
CA GLU A 221 10.45 34.49 8.88
C GLU A 221 9.52 35.64 8.46
N ASN A 222 9.98 36.62 7.70
CA ASN A 222 9.10 37.65 7.18
C ASN A 222 8.39 37.25 5.90
N LYS A 223 8.60 36.03 5.39
CA LYS A 223 7.91 35.45 4.25
C LYS A 223 6.82 34.49 4.74
N VAL A 224 5.60 34.75 4.34
CA VAL A 224 4.43 34.03 4.80
C VAL A 224 3.62 33.45 3.65
N VAL A 225 2.90 32.38 3.92
CA VAL A 225 1.91 31.81 3.00
C VAL A 225 0.87 32.88 2.67
N SER A 226 0.56 33.05 1.41
CA SER A 226 -0.36 34.07 0.92
C SER A 226 -1.26 33.48 -0.18
N ILE A 227 -2.51 33.89 -0.23
CA ILE A 227 -3.37 33.60 -1.38
C ILE A 227 -3.06 34.63 -2.47
N SER A 228 -2.84 34.15 -3.69
CA SER A 228 -2.44 34.97 -4.85
C SER A 228 -3.35 36.18 -5.00
N ASP A 229 -2.74 37.38 -4.96
CA ASP A 229 -3.40 38.67 -5.16
C ASP A 229 -4.67 38.91 -4.31
N GLY A 230 -4.89 38.09 -3.25
CA GLY A 230 -6.10 38.14 -2.44
C GLY A 230 -7.36 37.73 -3.20
N GLU A 231 -7.24 36.88 -4.19
CA GLU A 231 -8.37 36.34 -4.95
C GLU A 231 -9.35 35.56 -4.08
N TYR A 232 -10.61 35.58 -4.45
CA TYR A 232 -11.72 34.88 -3.75
C TYR A 232 -12.15 33.58 -4.45
N ASN A 233 -11.61 33.29 -5.62
CA ASN A 233 -12.03 32.17 -6.44
C ASN A 233 -11.52 30.84 -5.88
N ASP A 234 -12.22 29.76 -6.18
CA ASP A 234 -11.70 28.42 -6.02
C ASP A 234 -10.47 28.25 -6.91
N PHE A 235 -9.50 27.49 -6.44
CA PHE A 235 -8.21 27.29 -7.08
C PHE A 235 -7.32 28.54 -7.18
N ALA A 236 -7.64 29.64 -6.45
CA ALA A 236 -6.68 30.73 -6.30
C ALA A 236 -5.41 30.17 -5.66
N ASN A 237 -4.28 30.43 -6.30
CA ASN A 237 -3.00 29.82 -5.95
C ASN A 237 -2.48 30.26 -4.59
N THR A 238 -1.65 29.44 -3.98
CA THR A 238 -0.86 29.80 -2.80
C THR A 238 0.59 30.00 -3.17
N TYR A 239 1.20 31.01 -2.61
CA TYR A 239 2.61 31.33 -2.75
C TYR A 239 3.20 31.90 -1.48
N VAL A 240 4.50 32.08 -1.42
CA VAL A 240 5.19 32.80 -0.36
C VAL A 240 5.33 34.28 -0.75
N TRP A 241 5.04 35.18 0.19
CA TRP A 241 5.19 36.62 0.00
C TRP A 241 5.64 37.31 1.27
N GLU A 242 6.23 38.49 1.12
CA GLU A 242 6.56 39.33 2.28
C GLU A 242 5.32 39.56 3.15
N ASN A 243 5.47 39.49 4.49
CA ASN A 243 4.38 39.69 5.44
C ASN A 243 3.93 41.14 5.47
N GLU A 244 3.00 41.50 4.62
CA GLU A 244 2.36 42.80 4.56
C GLU A 244 1.17 42.94 5.52
N LYS A 245 0.90 41.91 6.34
CA LYS A 245 -0.22 41.84 7.32
C LYS A 245 -1.60 41.96 6.67
N LYS A 246 -1.72 41.50 5.42
CA LYS A 246 -2.99 41.48 4.68
C LYS A 246 -3.90 40.35 5.15
N GLU A 247 -5.21 40.51 4.95
CA GLU A 247 -6.19 39.46 5.33
C GLU A 247 -5.99 38.14 4.54
N TYR A 248 -5.54 38.21 3.30
CA TYR A 248 -5.23 37.02 2.46
C TYR A 248 -3.90 36.32 2.82
N GLN A 249 -3.22 36.81 3.88
CA GLN A 249 -2.04 36.21 4.50
C GLN A 249 -2.36 35.61 5.88
N LYS A 250 -3.59 35.78 6.35
CA LYS A 250 -4.05 35.23 7.62
C LYS A 250 -4.84 33.97 7.39
N PHE A 251 -4.60 32.99 8.24
CA PHE A 251 -5.29 31.71 8.19
C PHE A 251 -5.82 31.36 9.57
N ASP A 252 -7.08 30.98 9.63
CA ASP A 252 -7.68 30.34 10.78
C ASP A 252 -7.29 28.87 10.77
N ILE A 253 -6.67 28.40 11.84
CA ILE A 253 -6.21 27.02 12.02
C ILE A 253 -7.07 26.40 13.11
N GLU A 254 -7.89 25.41 12.74
CA GLU A 254 -8.84 24.75 13.64
C GLU A 254 -8.57 23.24 13.70
N TYR A 255 -8.47 22.72 14.94
CA TYR A 255 -8.26 21.30 15.17
C TYR A 255 -9.53 20.48 14.98
N ASN A 256 -9.48 19.48 14.12
CA ASN A 256 -10.51 18.47 13.93
C ASN A 256 -10.15 17.17 14.67
N LYS A 257 -10.79 16.96 15.84
CA LYS A 257 -10.55 15.81 16.72
C LYS A 257 -10.94 14.45 16.11
N ASP A 258 -11.90 14.44 15.17
CA ASP A 258 -12.46 13.21 14.62
C ASP A 258 -11.47 12.52 13.66
N VAL A 259 -10.56 13.30 13.09
CA VAL A 259 -9.55 12.82 12.13
C VAL A 259 -8.12 13.18 12.54
N ASP A 260 -7.91 13.69 13.76
CA ASP A 260 -6.61 14.10 14.30
C ASP A 260 -5.79 14.95 13.33
N SER A 261 -6.39 16.04 12.83
CA SER A 261 -5.79 16.95 11.86
C SER A 261 -6.32 18.36 12.02
N TYR A 262 -5.73 19.31 11.32
CA TYR A 262 -6.17 20.69 11.23
C TYR A 262 -6.85 20.99 9.91
N ILE A 263 -7.82 21.91 9.91
CA ILE A 263 -8.30 22.61 8.73
C ILE A 263 -7.67 24.02 8.77
N ILE A 264 -7.09 24.44 7.67
CA ILE A 264 -6.42 25.74 7.52
C ILE A 264 -7.23 26.57 6.53
N THR A 265 -7.88 27.62 7.02
CA THR A 265 -8.85 28.43 6.25
C THR A 265 -8.34 29.86 6.08
N ALA A 266 -8.28 30.36 4.86
CA ALA A 266 -7.91 31.75 4.60
C ALA A 266 -8.99 32.73 5.11
N VAL A 267 -8.62 33.65 5.97
CA VAL A 267 -9.54 34.57 6.66
C VAL A 267 -10.35 35.41 5.69
N HIS A 268 -9.70 35.95 4.62
CA HIS A 268 -10.36 36.85 3.68
C HIS A 268 -11.46 36.17 2.85
N SER A 269 -11.29 34.91 2.49
CA SER A 269 -12.16 34.20 1.54
C SER A 269 -13.05 33.14 2.19
N ASN A 270 -12.73 32.76 3.43
CA ASN A 270 -13.34 31.63 4.15
C ASN A 270 -13.23 30.29 3.35
N LYS A 271 -12.15 30.12 2.61
CA LYS A 271 -11.82 28.90 1.86
C LYS A 271 -10.62 28.20 2.47
N SER A 272 -10.62 26.86 2.44
CA SER A 272 -9.54 26.07 3.01
C SER A 272 -8.36 25.93 2.05
N LEU A 273 -7.14 25.81 2.61
CA LEU A 273 -6.00 25.30 1.85
C LEU A 273 -6.31 23.86 1.45
N ASP A 274 -6.11 23.55 0.18
CA ASP A 274 -6.48 22.29 -0.45
C ASP A 274 -5.38 21.81 -1.39
N VAL A 275 -5.12 20.51 -1.39
CA VAL A 275 -4.26 19.89 -2.41
C VAL A 275 -5.05 19.80 -3.71
N SER A 276 -4.73 20.67 -4.64
CA SER A 276 -5.47 20.87 -5.89
C SER A 276 -5.73 19.56 -6.62
N TYR A 277 -6.99 19.31 -6.97
CA TYR A 277 -7.45 18.09 -7.66
C TYR A 277 -7.06 16.78 -6.97
N GLY A 278 -6.72 16.81 -5.69
CA GLY A 278 -6.28 15.63 -4.93
C GLY A 278 -4.96 15.04 -5.44
N GLY A 279 -4.04 15.90 -5.89
CA GLY A 279 -2.73 15.49 -6.40
C GLY A 279 -1.98 14.57 -5.44
N GLN A 280 -1.35 13.51 -5.96
CA GLN A 280 -0.72 12.47 -5.15
C GLN A 280 0.81 12.44 -5.30
N ASP A 281 1.36 13.24 -6.19
CA ASP A 281 2.77 13.23 -6.56
C ASP A 281 3.47 14.51 -6.10
N ASN A 282 4.80 14.48 -6.07
CA ASN A 282 5.61 15.67 -5.90
C ASN A 282 5.20 16.75 -6.92
N CYS A 283 5.31 18.00 -6.52
CA CYS A 283 4.88 19.16 -7.30
C CYS A 283 3.35 19.28 -7.49
N SER A 284 2.53 18.51 -6.76
CA SER A 284 1.08 18.75 -6.71
C SER A 284 0.83 20.12 -6.10
N ASN A 285 0.03 20.95 -6.78
CA ASN A 285 -0.19 22.32 -6.36
C ASN A 285 -1.09 22.41 -5.12
N VAL A 286 -0.88 23.46 -4.33
CA VAL A 286 -1.75 23.84 -3.20
C VAL A 286 -2.45 25.15 -3.54
N ALA A 287 -3.75 25.19 -3.34
CA ALA A 287 -4.58 26.36 -3.61
C ALA A 287 -5.67 26.49 -2.54
N GLN A 288 -6.40 27.58 -2.54
CA GLN A 288 -7.62 27.63 -1.73
C GLN A 288 -8.80 27.00 -2.48
N TYR A 289 -9.68 26.34 -1.74
CA TYR A 289 -10.91 25.76 -2.29
C TYR A 289 -12.07 25.87 -1.29
N GLN A 290 -13.31 25.84 -1.82
CA GLN A 290 -14.49 25.80 -0.97
C GLN A 290 -14.41 24.64 0.01
N THR A 291 -14.51 24.94 1.32
CA THR A 291 -14.36 23.95 2.40
C THR A 291 -15.35 22.80 2.26
N HIS A 292 -14.84 21.58 2.14
CA HIS A 292 -15.62 20.34 2.04
C HIS A 292 -15.22 19.26 3.07
N LYS A 293 -14.21 19.57 3.90
CA LYS A 293 -13.67 18.72 4.97
C LYS A 293 -13.15 17.35 4.49
N GLY A 294 -12.82 17.22 3.23
CA GLY A 294 -12.16 16.05 2.66
C GLY A 294 -10.68 15.95 3.04
N GLU A 295 -10.04 14.82 2.77
CA GLU A 295 -8.64 14.58 3.12
C GLU A 295 -7.66 15.60 2.51
N THR A 296 -8.00 16.21 1.36
CA THR A 296 -7.17 17.21 0.68
C THR A 296 -7.04 18.53 1.47
N GLU A 297 -7.97 18.79 2.38
CA GLU A 297 -7.97 19.95 3.29
C GLU A 297 -7.51 19.61 4.71
N GLN A 298 -7.14 18.35 4.97
CA GLN A 298 -6.75 17.89 6.29
C GLN A 298 -5.23 17.89 6.43
N TRP A 299 -4.74 18.65 7.39
CA TRP A 299 -3.33 18.90 7.61
C TRP A 299 -2.87 18.35 8.96
N VAL A 300 -1.77 17.62 8.95
CA VAL A 300 -1.08 17.14 10.14
C VAL A 300 0.11 18.05 10.38
N LEU A 301 0.26 18.55 11.60
CA LEU A 301 1.40 19.35 12.02
C LEU A 301 2.40 18.45 12.75
N LYS A 302 3.65 18.47 12.33
CA LYS A 302 4.76 17.75 12.98
C LYS A 302 5.82 18.74 13.40
N GLU A 303 5.99 18.94 14.72
CA GLU A 303 7.03 19.79 15.24
C GLU A 303 8.40 19.17 14.95
N VAL A 304 9.26 19.91 14.30
CA VAL A 304 10.62 19.49 13.91
C VAL A 304 11.69 20.24 14.69
N GLU A 305 11.43 21.48 15.02
CA GLU A 305 12.21 22.34 15.94
C GLU A 305 11.22 23.13 16.76
N GLU A 306 11.61 23.70 17.91
CA GLU A 306 10.73 24.51 18.77
C GLU A 306 10.01 25.61 17.97
N GLY A 307 8.69 25.46 17.82
CA GLY A 307 7.84 26.40 17.10
C GLY A 307 7.84 26.27 15.57
N TYR A 308 8.58 25.31 14.99
CA TYR A 308 8.57 25.04 13.56
C TYR A 308 7.94 23.66 13.27
N TYR A 309 7.09 23.62 12.26
CA TYR A 309 6.30 22.43 11.94
C TYR A 309 6.40 22.08 10.47
N ASN A 310 6.55 20.80 10.19
CA ASN A 310 6.16 20.27 8.89
C ASN A 310 4.64 20.23 8.82
N ILE A 311 4.07 20.76 7.75
CA ILE A 311 2.63 20.75 7.46
C ILE A 311 2.39 19.65 6.43
N ILE A 312 1.80 18.53 6.85
CA ILE A 312 1.68 17.31 6.05
C ILE A 312 0.23 17.10 5.64
N SER A 313 -0.04 16.91 4.37
CA SER A 313 -1.40 16.58 3.91
C SER A 313 -1.78 15.15 4.23
N ARG A 314 -2.99 14.93 4.77
CA ARG A 314 -3.55 13.59 4.95
C ARG A 314 -3.89 12.88 3.65
N SER A 315 -4.11 13.61 2.57
CA SER A 315 -4.49 13.01 1.30
C SER A 315 -3.36 12.22 0.63
N ASN A 316 -2.12 12.71 0.74
CA ASN A 316 -0.97 12.16 0.02
C ASN A 316 0.27 11.91 0.88
N TYR A 317 0.26 12.33 2.16
CA TYR A 317 1.39 12.22 3.10
C TYR A 317 2.63 13.05 2.72
N LEU A 318 2.50 13.98 1.77
CA LEU A 318 3.56 14.90 1.38
C LEU A 318 3.54 16.16 2.27
N ASN A 319 4.66 16.85 2.34
CA ASN A 319 4.82 18.10 3.05
C ASN A 319 4.39 19.30 2.19
N LEU A 320 3.85 20.33 2.83
CA LEU A 320 3.75 21.66 2.25
C LEU A 320 5.17 22.18 2.02
N ASP A 321 5.51 22.51 0.82
CA ASP A 321 6.87 22.84 0.38
C ASP A 321 6.88 24.10 -0.48
N ILE A 322 7.97 24.88 -0.38
CA ILE A 322 8.21 26.04 -1.24
C ILE A 322 9.04 25.59 -2.43
N GLU A 323 8.48 25.76 -3.61
CA GLU A 323 9.09 25.32 -4.86
C GLU A 323 10.54 25.83 -5.00
N TYR A 324 11.47 24.94 -5.33
CA TYR A 324 12.93 25.18 -5.44
C TYR A 324 13.61 25.65 -4.16
N GLY A 325 12.97 25.58 -3.00
CA GLY A 325 13.56 25.97 -1.72
C GLY A 325 13.96 27.46 -1.64
N GLY A 326 13.28 28.32 -2.37
CA GLY A 326 13.55 29.77 -2.41
C GLY A 326 12.42 30.59 -1.80
N ALA A 327 12.73 31.50 -0.87
CA ALA A 327 11.75 32.40 -0.23
C ALA A 327 11.52 33.71 -1.02
N ASN A 328 11.70 33.70 -2.34
CA ASN A 328 11.40 34.89 -3.16
C ASN A 328 9.88 35.14 -3.21
N ASP A 329 9.50 36.42 -3.29
CA ASP A 329 8.08 36.77 -3.47
C ASP A 329 7.51 36.10 -4.72
N GLY A 330 6.36 35.43 -4.54
CA GLY A 330 5.70 34.67 -5.57
C GLY A 330 6.21 33.22 -5.76
N ALA A 331 7.15 32.76 -4.92
CA ALA A 331 7.55 31.35 -4.96
C ALA A 331 6.33 30.46 -4.64
N ASN A 332 6.07 29.51 -5.53
CA ASN A 332 4.89 28.64 -5.44
C ASN A 332 4.93 27.73 -4.22
N ILE A 333 3.76 27.44 -3.66
CA ILE A 333 3.60 26.42 -2.63
C ILE A 333 3.04 25.14 -3.27
N GLN A 334 3.70 24.04 -3.00
CA GLN A 334 3.42 22.73 -3.56
C GLN A 334 3.45 21.65 -2.50
N MET A 335 3.09 20.44 -2.88
CA MET A 335 3.31 19.24 -2.08
C MET A 335 4.60 18.57 -2.52
N TYR A 336 5.46 18.20 -1.56
CA TYR A 336 6.71 17.50 -1.86
C TYR A 336 7.06 16.47 -0.78
N GLU A 337 7.78 15.39 -1.18
CA GLU A 337 8.30 14.42 -0.22
C GLU A 337 9.27 15.09 0.76
N ASP A 338 9.36 14.57 1.99
CA ASP A 338 10.35 15.07 2.95
C ASP A 338 11.77 14.86 2.39
N ASN A 339 12.42 15.95 2.11
CA ASN A 339 13.78 15.97 1.57
C ASN A 339 14.82 16.47 2.59
N GLY A 340 14.40 16.68 3.86
CA GLY A 340 15.24 17.15 4.94
C GLY A 340 15.66 18.62 4.83
N THR A 341 15.02 19.41 3.95
CA THR A 341 15.25 20.87 3.86
C THR A 341 14.31 21.62 4.82
N LYS A 342 14.66 22.92 5.05
CA LYS A 342 13.85 23.81 5.90
C LYS A 342 12.63 24.35 5.19
#